data_45737873ab2f95c330a8ac07c66a1063
#
_entry.id   45737873ab2f95c330a8ac07c66a1063
#
_cell.length_a   1.000
_cell.length_b   1.000
_cell.length_c   1.000
_cell.angle_alpha   90.00
_cell.angle_beta   90.00
_cell.angle_gamma   90.00
#
_symmetry.space_group_name_H-M   'P 1'
#
loop_
_entity.id
_entity.type
_entity.pdbx_description
1 polymer ?
#
loop_
_entity_poly.entity_id
_entity_poly.type
_entity_poly.pdbx_seq_one_letter_code
_entity_poly.pdbx_strand_id
1 'polypeptide(L)'
;MDQSVEKLISEGEYDKAKEIAYQHYEKYELDEAEEIYNELYDRIIDEKGRHSEDAAEVMKALADIAYEQNNYELALSLYNSAYEWCKQNNAVGSRFTIENMMRISDLYRMFNRYDDRYEICRKALDISINAYGENDFVTCYVLRKLADSYTDLERYDEAMTYYEHVLELLNNSENQNIDEIAMAYDGMGYVYKYRGMPQKAKECFETCIRILEDNYDEDTELLLGMYNDLCNIYDRLNFLDEALKLRMDILDRAMALYGFEHHNVLVSKSNLADAYNDVGDFETALKLYEECVDWARGHLGGTHHETVRNMRCLSRMYSRVGRYDDALKIAQEAYSIMAKTLGEHHIDVLMMLEDIAFLYIEFYNYPAARDIFTQTSEYFLENCGKDSDYFYSRENYLYVCALSGGGAEIIEEADDLLELGSTFAEPVDTDNLLEVKAIANKIIGNYKESIRLMKEVVRINEDKYGAENIQTFGVKIRLARIYFDMKSYDEAMRICQKISDGFDRKNINNNDSYQSKIILARCFSAVGEYDRASEITDKLLSSMDISAFRAPYADVCYAAAENCMNMGQWHKAFEYANKCLEYRRCIFEEDCFGIKDAEKLVGKIGAMI
;
A
#
# COMPACT_ATOMS: atom_id res chain seq x y z
N MET A 1 7.01 35.00 -3.86
CA MET A 1 6.46 35.52 -5.16
C MET A 1 7.51 36.34 -5.92
N ASP A 2 7.60 36.22 -7.26
CA ASP A 2 8.53 37.00 -8.10
C ASP A 2 8.02 38.45 -8.24
N GLN A 3 8.94 39.44 -8.19
CA GLN A 3 8.63 40.88 -8.35
C GLN A 3 7.90 41.19 -9.69
N SER A 4 8.04 40.34 -10.71
CA SER A 4 7.32 40.47 -11.98
C SER A 4 5.84 40.19 -11.83
N VAL A 5 5.45 39.19 -11.01
CA VAL A 5 4.07 38.79 -10.73
C VAL A 5 3.38 39.82 -9.85
N GLU A 6 4.04 40.31 -8.78
CA GLU A 6 3.54 41.40 -7.95
C GLU A 6 3.21 42.65 -8.79
N LYS A 7 4.06 42.97 -9.76
CA LYS A 7 3.81 44.09 -10.66
C LYS A 7 2.57 43.84 -11.53
N LEU A 8 2.40 42.66 -12.12
CA LEU A 8 1.23 42.34 -12.93
C LEU A 8 -0.07 42.46 -12.12
N ILE A 9 -0.07 41.94 -10.89
CA ILE A 9 -1.23 42.04 -9.98
C ILE A 9 -1.52 43.51 -9.65
N SER A 10 -0.48 44.32 -9.36
CA SER A 10 -0.65 45.72 -9.01
C SER A 10 -1.11 46.58 -10.20
N GLU A 11 -0.80 46.19 -11.45
CA GLU A 11 -1.22 46.84 -12.69
C GLU A 11 -2.59 46.37 -13.18
N GLY A 12 -3.24 45.40 -12.48
CA GLY A 12 -4.55 44.85 -12.81
C GLY A 12 -4.55 43.85 -13.97
N GLU A 13 -3.37 43.33 -14.35
CA GLU A 13 -3.23 42.31 -15.41
C GLU A 13 -3.44 40.89 -14.87
N TYR A 14 -4.65 40.64 -14.32
CA TYR A 14 -5.00 39.43 -13.60
C TYR A 14 -4.90 38.15 -14.44
N ASP A 15 -5.28 38.20 -15.72
CA ASP A 15 -5.22 37.02 -16.60
C ASP A 15 -3.79 36.53 -16.84
N LYS A 16 -2.80 37.44 -16.95
CA LYS A 16 -1.39 37.05 -17.06
C LYS A 16 -0.86 36.46 -15.76
N ALA A 17 -1.28 37.00 -14.63
CA ALA A 17 -0.89 36.45 -13.34
C ALA A 17 -1.51 35.07 -13.09
N LYS A 18 -2.79 34.85 -13.49
CA LYS A 18 -3.44 33.53 -13.49
C LYS A 18 -2.69 32.53 -14.37
N GLU A 19 -2.23 32.94 -15.56
CA GLU A 19 -1.48 32.08 -16.46
C GLU A 19 -0.13 31.64 -15.85
N ILE A 20 0.59 32.54 -15.17
CA ILE A 20 1.82 32.20 -14.47
C ILE A 20 1.54 31.25 -13.31
N ALA A 21 0.53 31.52 -12.49
CA ALA A 21 0.10 30.64 -11.41
C ALA A 21 -0.25 29.25 -11.92
N TYR A 22 -0.97 29.17 -13.06
CA TYR A 22 -1.32 27.90 -13.68
C TYR A 22 -0.08 27.15 -14.19
N GLN A 23 0.94 27.84 -14.74
CA GLN A 23 2.21 27.22 -15.14
C GLN A 23 2.98 26.63 -13.95
N HIS A 24 2.94 27.27 -12.76
CA HIS A 24 3.48 26.68 -11.53
C HIS A 24 2.68 25.46 -11.11
N TYR A 25 1.34 25.53 -11.17
CA TYR A 25 0.48 24.39 -10.87
C TYR A 25 0.77 23.18 -11.77
N GLU A 26 0.91 23.36 -13.09
CA GLU A 26 1.26 22.30 -14.03
C GLU A 26 2.64 21.67 -13.78
N LYS A 27 3.57 22.43 -13.20
CA LYS A 27 4.89 21.92 -12.77
C LYS A 27 4.87 21.29 -11.38
N TYR A 28 3.69 21.21 -10.75
CA TYR A 28 3.53 20.77 -9.36
C TYR A 28 4.27 21.64 -8.33
N GLU A 29 4.55 22.90 -8.67
CA GLU A 29 5.08 23.92 -7.78
C GLU A 29 3.89 24.58 -7.04
N LEU A 30 3.24 23.77 -6.15
CA LEU A 30 1.91 24.10 -5.59
C LEU A 30 1.95 25.29 -4.65
N ASP A 31 3.02 25.44 -3.85
CA ASP A 31 3.17 26.54 -2.91
C ASP A 31 3.31 27.89 -3.63
N GLU A 32 4.06 27.94 -4.73
CA GLU A 32 4.21 29.13 -5.55
C GLU A 32 2.91 29.50 -6.27
N ALA A 33 2.19 28.50 -6.79
CA ALA A 33 0.89 28.72 -7.41
C ALA A 33 -0.14 29.24 -6.37
N GLU A 34 -0.16 28.68 -5.18
CA GLU A 34 -1.05 29.08 -4.09
C GLU A 34 -0.76 30.53 -3.65
N GLU A 35 0.52 30.90 -3.47
CA GLU A 35 0.91 32.25 -3.11
C GLU A 35 0.38 33.28 -4.12
N ILE A 36 0.51 33.01 -5.41
CA ILE A 36 0.04 33.91 -6.47
C ILE A 36 -1.48 33.99 -6.48
N TYR A 37 -2.20 32.87 -6.40
CA TYR A 37 -3.65 32.88 -6.38
C TYR A 37 -4.25 33.52 -5.12
N ASN A 38 -3.61 33.41 -3.96
CA ASN A 38 -4.04 34.09 -2.75
C ASN A 38 -3.93 35.63 -2.87
N GLU A 39 -2.81 36.14 -3.41
CA GLU A 39 -2.63 37.58 -3.65
C GLU A 39 -3.62 38.09 -4.71
N LEU A 40 -3.87 37.32 -5.77
CA LEU A 40 -4.91 37.61 -6.77
C LEU A 40 -6.29 37.67 -6.15
N TYR A 41 -6.61 36.74 -5.25
CA TYR A 41 -7.91 36.68 -4.59
C TYR A 41 -8.15 37.91 -3.74
N ASP A 42 -7.19 38.27 -2.90
CA ASP A 42 -7.30 39.45 -2.03
C ASP A 42 -7.48 40.73 -2.86
N ARG A 43 -6.71 40.87 -3.92
CA ARG A 43 -6.80 42.04 -4.79
C ARG A 43 -8.13 42.15 -5.54
N ILE A 44 -8.61 41.00 -6.08
CA ILE A 44 -9.88 40.93 -6.78
C ILE A 44 -11.04 41.25 -5.82
N ILE A 45 -10.99 40.77 -4.58
CA ILE A 45 -12.02 41.08 -3.57
C ILE A 45 -12.04 42.58 -3.27
N ASP A 46 -10.91 43.21 -3.13
CA ASP A 46 -10.80 44.63 -2.81
C ASP A 46 -11.34 45.51 -3.96
N GLU A 47 -11.09 45.12 -5.22
CA GLU A 47 -11.49 45.92 -6.38
C GLU A 47 -12.88 45.59 -6.95
N LYS A 48 -13.22 44.29 -7.04
CA LYS A 48 -14.44 43.80 -7.70
C LYS A 48 -15.47 43.20 -6.71
N GLY A 49 -15.06 42.96 -5.46
CA GLY A 49 -15.89 42.34 -4.43
C GLY A 49 -15.90 40.81 -4.47
N ARG A 50 -16.27 40.19 -3.33
CA ARG A 50 -16.34 38.72 -3.14
C ARG A 50 -17.30 37.99 -4.09
N HIS A 51 -18.26 38.72 -4.67
CA HIS A 51 -19.30 38.15 -5.54
C HIS A 51 -19.00 38.43 -7.03
N SER A 52 -17.71 38.64 -7.38
CA SER A 52 -17.31 38.75 -8.78
C SER A 52 -17.03 37.37 -9.39
N GLU A 53 -17.15 37.27 -10.71
CA GLU A 53 -16.81 36.06 -11.48
C GLU A 53 -15.33 35.71 -11.32
N ASP A 54 -14.44 36.69 -11.40
CA ASP A 54 -13.00 36.51 -11.20
C ASP A 54 -12.67 35.92 -9.82
N ALA A 55 -13.39 36.32 -8.75
CA ALA A 55 -13.20 35.76 -7.42
C ALA A 55 -13.62 34.27 -7.36
N ALA A 56 -14.70 33.90 -8.06
CA ALA A 56 -15.16 32.50 -8.13
C ALA A 56 -14.17 31.63 -8.92
N GLU A 57 -13.58 32.14 -10.00
CA GLU A 57 -12.55 31.43 -10.77
C GLU A 57 -11.28 31.19 -9.93
N VAL A 58 -10.82 32.20 -9.20
CA VAL A 58 -9.64 32.07 -8.33
C VAL A 58 -9.93 31.13 -7.16
N MET A 59 -11.15 31.18 -6.57
CA MET A 59 -11.55 30.19 -5.55
C MET A 59 -11.49 28.75 -6.08
N LYS A 60 -11.92 28.52 -7.33
CA LYS A 60 -11.82 27.20 -7.96
C LYS A 60 -10.35 26.78 -8.12
N ALA A 61 -9.48 27.67 -8.60
CA ALA A 61 -8.05 27.36 -8.76
C ALA A 61 -7.38 27.05 -7.41
N LEU A 62 -7.67 27.82 -6.36
CA LEU A 62 -7.20 27.51 -4.99
C LEU A 62 -7.77 26.19 -4.47
N ALA A 63 -8.99 25.83 -4.85
CA ALA A 63 -9.59 24.54 -4.49
C ALA A 63 -8.90 23.38 -5.23
N ASP A 64 -8.52 23.56 -6.51
CA ASP A 64 -7.74 22.58 -7.28
C ASP A 64 -6.36 22.35 -6.61
N ILE A 65 -5.67 23.42 -6.19
CA ILE A 65 -4.40 23.34 -5.46
C ILE A 65 -4.58 22.63 -4.10
N ALA A 66 -5.57 23.02 -3.32
CA ALA A 66 -5.84 22.37 -2.04
C ALA A 66 -6.17 20.88 -2.20
N TYR A 67 -6.81 20.50 -3.29
CA TYR A 67 -7.06 19.10 -3.64
C TYR A 67 -5.74 18.34 -3.88
N GLU A 68 -4.83 18.89 -4.68
CA GLU A 68 -3.51 18.29 -4.94
C GLU A 68 -2.62 18.23 -3.68
N GLN A 69 -2.78 19.19 -2.77
CA GLN A 69 -2.14 19.17 -1.45
C GLN A 69 -2.81 18.20 -0.45
N ASN A 70 -3.85 17.46 -0.86
CA ASN A 70 -4.71 16.61 -0.02
C ASN A 70 -5.42 17.33 1.14
N ASN A 71 -5.53 18.66 1.05
CA ASN A 71 -6.35 19.42 1.97
C ASN A 71 -7.82 19.42 1.50
N TYR A 72 -8.43 18.22 1.53
CA TYR A 72 -9.75 17.98 0.97
C TYR A 72 -10.87 18.77 1.63
N GLU A 73 -10.74 19.10 2.94
CA GLU A 73 -11.72 19.94 3.64
C GLU A 73 -11.68 21.37 3.12
N LEU A 74 -10.48 21.94 2.93
CA LEU A 74 -10.33 23.27 2.34
C LEU A 74 -10.82 23.28 0.89
N ALA A 75 -10.44 22.29 0.09
CA ALA A 75 -10.90 22.15 -1.29
C ALA A 75 -12.42 22.11 -1.36
N LEU A 76 -13.09 21.30 -0.54
CA LEU A 76 -14.55 21.20 -0.49
C LEU A 76 -15.19 22.54 -0.10
N SER A 77 -14.62 23.25 0.86
CA SER A 77 -15.10 24.58 1.28
C SER A 77 -15.02 25.60 0.15
N LEU A 78 -13.90 25.61 -0.59
CA LEU A 78 -13.68 26.54 -1.70
C LEU A 78 -14.57 26.23 -2.91
N TYR A 79 -14.70 24.96 -3.33
CA TYR A 79 -15.61 24.58 -4.41
C TYR A 79 -17.08 24.88 -4.04
N ASN A 80 -17.50 24.63 -2.81
CA ASN A 80 -18.84 25.00 -2.36
C ASN A 80 -19.05 26.52 -2.41
N SER A 81 -18.04 27.32 -2.06
CA SER A 81 -18.11 28.78 -2.14
C SER A 81 -18.27 29.26 -3.59
N ALA A 82 -17.51 28.67 -4.53
CA ALA A 82 -17.65 28.93 -5.96
C ALA A 82 -19.03 28.49 -6.49
N TYR A 83 -19.55 27.35 -6.06
CA TYR A 83 -20.89 26.86 -6.43
C TYR A 83 -22.02 27.76 -5.89
N GLU A 84 -21.92 28.23 -4.64
CA GLU A 84 -22.89 29.19 -4.06
C GLU A 84 -22.88 30.52 -4.82
N TRP A 85 -21.72 30.98 -5.29
CA TRP A 85 -21.65 32.14 -6.19
C TRP A 85 -22.45 31.91 -7.46
N CYS A 86 -22.32 30.74 -8.10
CA CYS A 86 -23.09 30.39 -9.30
C CYS A 86 -24.60 30.46 -9.06
N LYS A 87 -25.10 30.00 -7.91
CA LYS A 87 -26.52 30.06 -7.54
C LYS A 87 -27.02 31.50 -7.40
N GLN A 88 -26.22 32.36 -6.76
CA GLN A 88 -26.57 33.75 -6.50
C GLN A 88 -26.60 34.59 -7.78
N ASN A 89 -25.78 34.22 -8.79
CA ASN A 89 -25.65 34.99 -10.04
C ASN A 89 -26.42 34.37 -11.23
N ASN A 90 -27.36 33.45 -10.98
CA ASN A 90 -28.12 32.73 -12.01
C ASN A 90 -27.26 31.98 -13.04
N ALA A 91 -26.06 31.58 -12.66
CA ALA A 91 -25.12 30.84 -13.51
C ALA A 91 -25.22 29.31 -13.35
N VAL A 92 -26.30 28.80 -12.73
CA VAL A 92 -26.45 27.37 -12.37
C VAL A 92 -26.35 26.45 -13.58
N GLY A 93 -26.75 26.89 -14.77
CA GLY A 93 -26.63 26.13 -16.01
C GLY A 93 -25.29 26.29 -16.73
N SER A 94 -24.32 27.02 -16.17
CA SER A 94 -23.03 27.20 -16.81
C SER A 94 -22.15 25.95 -16.68
N ARG A 95 -21.23 25.78 -17.65
CA ARG A 95 -20.20 24.72 -17.60
C ARG A 95 -19.38 24.78 -16.31
N PHE A 96 -19.00 26.00 -15.90
CA PHE A 96 -18.28 26.25 -14.65
C PHE A 96 -19.01 25.67 -13.42
N THR A 97 -20.35 25.83 -13.36
CA THR A 97 -21.15 25.24 -12.27
C THR A 97 -21.08 23.72 -12.27
N ILE A 98 -21.27 23.10 -13.44
CA ILE A 98 -21.24 21.63 -13.58
C ILE A 98 -19.87 21.10 -13.21
N GLU A 99 -18.78 21.72 -13.66
CA GLU A 99 -17.43 21.36 -13.29
C GLU A 99 -17.20 21.42 -11.78
N ASN A 100 -17.63 22.51 -11.11
CA ASN A 100 -17.55 22.60 -9.64
C ASN A 100 -18.37 21.51 -8.93
N MET A 101 -19.56 21.18 -9.44
CA MET A 101 -20.35 20.08 -8.88
C MET A 101 -19.65 18.72 -9.03
N MET A 102 -18.97 18.50 -10.15
CA MET A 102 -18.20 17.25 -10.36
C MET A 102 -16.97 17.18 -9.47
N ARG A 103 -16.27 18.29 -9.23
CA ARG A 103 -15.17 18.35 -8.26
C ARG A 103 -15.64 18.08 -6.82
N ILE A 104 -16.80 18.64 -6.43
CA ILE A 104 -17.44 18.32 -5.14
C ILE A 104 -17.83 16.83 -5.07
N SER A 105 -18.31 16.25 -6.17
CA SER A 105 -18.60 14.81 -6.29
C SER A 105 -17.35 13.96 -6.03
N ASP A 106 -16.22 14.34 -6.63
CA ASP A 106 -14.95 13.62 -6.43
C ASP A 106 -14.47 13.70 -4.97
N LEU A 107 -14.64 14.86 -4.31
CA LEU A 107 -14.35 15.02 -2.88
C LEU A 107 -15.29 14.20 -1.97
N TYR A 108 -16.57 14.10 -2.30
CA TYR A 108 -17.48 13.21 -1.56
C TYR A 108 -17.02 11.74 -1.63
N ARG A 109 -16.46 11.31 -2.76
CA ARG A 109 -15.82 9.99 -2.87
C ARG A 109 -14.66 9.84 -1.90
N MET A 110 -13.77 10.85 -1.82
CA MET A 110 -12.62 10.83 -0.89
C MET A 110 -13.03 10.75 0.59
N PHE A 111 -14.20 11.31 0.92
CA PHE A 111 -14.80 11.22 2.26
C PHE A 111 -15.69 10.01 2.48
N ASN A 112 -15.76 9.06 1.55
CA ASN A 112 -16.68 7.91 1.57
C ASN A 112 -18.18 8.31 1.68
N ARG A 113 -18.52 9.53 1.24
CA ARG A 113 -19.88 10.07 1.26
C ARG A 113 -20.61 9.74 -0.06
N TYR A 114 -20.81 8.46 -0.33
CA TYR A 114 -21.29 7.94 -1.62
C TYR A 114 -22.72 8.39 -1.95
N ASP A 115 -23.61 8.49 -0.96
CA ASP A 115 -24.97 9.01 -1.15
C ASP A 115 -24.97 10.48 -1.55
N ASP A 116 -24.15 11.31 -0.93
CA ASP A 116 -24.00 12.72 -1.29
C ASP A 116 -23.41 12.88 -2.69
N ARG A 117 -22.45 12.02 -3.06
CA ARG A 117 -21.88 11.93 -4.40
C ARG A 117 -22.96 11.66 -5.44
N TYR A 118 -23.78 10.64 -5.22
CA TYR A 118 -24.90 10.29 -6.09
C TYR A 118 -25.87 11.45 -6.24
N GLU A 119 -26.30 12.09 -5.15
CA GLU A 119 -27.25 13.18 -5.17
C GLU A 119 -26.75 14.41 -5.93
N ILE A 120 -25.46 14.75 -5.80
CA ILE A 120 -24.90 15.90 -6.55
C ILE A 120 -24.74 15.58 -8.03
N CYS A 121 -24.34 14.35 -8.41
CA CYS A 121 -24.29 13.91 -9.81
C CYS A 121 -25.67 13.91 -10.45
N ARG A 122 -26.71 13.45 -9.75
CA ARG A 122 -28.09 13.47 -10.23
C ARG A 122 -28.59 14.90 -10.47
N LYS A 123 -28.32 15.82 -9.54
CA LYS A 123 -28.66 17.25 -9.71
C LYS A 123 -27.92 17.88 -10.89
N ALA A 124 -26.63 17.55 -11.05
CA ALA A 124 -25.84 18.03 -12.17
C ALA A 124 -26.38 17.50 -13.52
N LEU A 125 -26.85 16.25 -13.55
CA LEU A 125 -27.49 15.68 -14.74
C LEU A 125 -28.77 16.43 -15.13
N ASP A 126 -29.65 16.69 -14.18
CA ASP A 126 -30.88 17.47 -14.47
C ASP A 126 -30.54 18.88 -15.01
N ILE A 127 -29.50 19.52 -14.46
CA ILE A 127 -29.02 20.83 -14.91
C ILE A 127 -28.42 20.74 -16.31
N SER A 128 -27.55 19.76 -16.59
CA SER A 128 -26.90 19.63 -17.89
C SER A 128 -27.86 19.30 -19.02
N ILE A 129 -28.83 18.41 -18.79
CA ILE A 129 -29.89 18.11 -19.77
C ILE A 129 -30.70 19.38 -20.11
N ASN A 130 -31.09 20.16 -19.09
CA ASN A 130 -31.84 21.38 -19.30
C ASN A 130 -31.05 22.49 -20.01
N ALA A 131 -29.74 22.59 -19.77
CA ALA A 131 -28.89 23.64 -20.33
C ALA A 131 -28.34 23.31 -21.72
N TYR A 132 -27.98 22.05 -21.96
CA TYR A 132 -27.22 21.61 -23.14
C TYR A 132 -27.95 20.54 -23.96
N GLY A 133 -28.91 19.83 -23.37
CA GLY A 133 -29.59 18.69 -24.00
C GLY A 133 -28.89 17.36 -23.67
N GLU A 134 -29.58 16.26 -23.99
CA GLU A 134 -29.16 14.91 -23.61
C GLU A 134 -27.90 14.43 -24.36
N ASN A 135 -27.71 14.85 -25.60
CA ASN A 135 -26.64 14.42 -26.49
C ASN A 135 -25.37 15.31 -26.41
N ASP A 136 -25.39 16.34 -25.56
CA ASP A 136 -24.22 17.22 -25.41
C ASP A 136 -23.11 16.52 -24.60
N PHE A 137 -21.86 16.81 -24.96
CA PHE A 137 -20.71 16.17 -24.30
C PHE A 137 -20.65 16.47 -22.79
N VAL A 138 -21.11 17.65 -22.33
CA VAL A 138 -21.19 17.98 -20.90
C VAL A 138 -22.17 17.04 -20.20
N THR A 139 -23.29 16.72 -20.86
CA THR A 139 -24.27 15.76 -20.31
C THR A 139 -23.71 14.33 -20.30
N CYS A 140 -22.98 13.92 -21.35
CA CYS A 140 -22.29 12.62 -21.37
C CYS A 140 -21.25 12.50 -20.25
N TYR A 141 -20.46 13.55 -20.01
CA TYR A 141 -19.53 13.61 -18.89
C TYR A 141 -20.22 13.43 -17.54
N VAL A 142 -21.34 14.12 -17.30
CA VAL A 142 -22.12 13.99 -16.05
C VAL A 142 -22.77 12.62 -15.93
N LEU A 143 -23.28 12.04 -17.03
CA LEU A 143 -23.82 10.66 -17.05
C LEU A 143 -22.77 9.65 -16.65
N ARG A 144 -21.53 9.77 -17.15
CA ARG A 144 -20.44 8.90 -16.75
C ARG A 144 -20.11 9.07 -15.25
N LYS A 145 -20.00 10.31 -14.76
CA LYS A 145 -19.79 10.56 -13.32
C LYS A 145 -20.93 10.01 -12.43
N LEU A 146 -22.16 9.99 -12.95
CA LEU A 146 -23.29 9.32 -12.27
C LEU A 146 -23.10 7.80 -12.28
N ALA A 147 -22.64 7.20 -13.39
CA ALA A 147 -22.30 5.79 -13.44
C ALA A 147 -21.17 5.43 -12.45
N ASP A 148 -20.13 6.28 -12.34
CA ASP A 148 -19.08 6.14 -11.33
C ASP A 148 -19.68 6.13 -9.91
N SER A 149 -20.65 7.01 -9.62
CA SER A 149 -21.32 7.05 -8.30
C SER A 149 -22.16 5.80 -8.01
N TYR A 150 -22.78 5.20 -9.02
CA TYR A 150 -23.45 3.90 -8.88
C TYR A 150 -22.43 2.77 -8.59
N THR A 151 -21.23 2.85 -9.17
CA THR A 151 -20.16 1.90 -8.90
C THR A 151 -19.73 1.96 -7.43
N ASP A 152 -19.57 3.16 -6.87
CA ASP A 152 -19.24 3.34 -5.45
C ASP A 152 -20.36 2.88 -4.50
N LEU A 153 -21.61 2.96 -4.93
CA LEU A 153 -22.78 2.41 -4.20
C LEU A 153 -22.97 0.91 -4.42
N GLU A 154 -22.02 0.22 -5.06
CA GLU A 154 -22.08 -1.20 -5.44
C GLU A 154 -23.27 -1.59 -6.32
N ARG A 155 -23.92 -0.59 -6.92
CA ARG A 155 -25.05 -0.75 -7.84
C ARG A 155 -24.54 -0.99 -9.26
N TYR A 156 -23.84 -2.09 -9.44
CA TYR A 156 -23.08 -2.41 -10.65
C TYR A 156 -23.91 -2.55 -11.92
N ASP A 157 -25.16 -3.04 -11.83
CA ASP A 157 -26.01 -3.21 -13.01
C ASP A 157 -26.50 -1.86 -13.54
N GLU A 158 -26.83 -0.94 -12.64
CA GLU A 158 -27.18 0.42 -13.01
C GLU A 158 -25.95 1.17 -13.55
N ALA A 159 -24.79 1.03 -12.91
CA ALA A 159 -23.54 1.61 -13.41
C ALA A 159 -23.26 1.18 -14.86
N MET A 160 -23.32 -0.13 -15.16
CA MET A 160 -23.12 -0.66 -16.50
C MET A 160 -24.14 -0.08 -17.50
N THR A 161 -25.43 0.05 -17.12
CA THR A 161 -26.45 0.62 -17.98
C THR A 161 -26.14 2.06 -18.36
N TYR A 162 -25.64 2.87 -17.42
CA TYR A 162 -25.25 4.26 -17.69
C TYR A 162 -23.98 4.36 -18.52
N TYR A 163 -22.97 3.52 -18.32
CA TYR A 163 -21.77 3.49 -19.18
C TYR A 163 -22.13 3.10 -20.61
N GLU A 164 -22.97 2.07 -20.80
CA GLU A 164 -23.45 1.65 -22.13
C GLU A 164 -24.23 2.79 -22.80
N HIS A 165 -25.06 3.50 -22.06
CA HIS A 165 -25.80 4.67 -22.57
C HIS A 165 -24.87 5.80 -22.99
N VAL A 166 -23.84 6.12 -22.21
CA VAL A 166 -22.80 7.10 -22.58
C VAL A 166 -22.12 6.70 -23.88
N LEU A 167 -21.71 5.44 -24.01
CA LEU A 167 -21.09 4.93 -25.24
C LEU A 167 -22.02 5.01 -26.44
N GLU A 168 -23.32 4.73 -26.28
CA GLU A 168 -24.34 4.88 -27.35
C GLU A 168 -24.46 6.33 -27.81
N LEU A 169 -24.56 7.29 -26.87
CA LEU A 169 -24.66 8.71 -27.16
C LEU A 169 -23.44 9.23 -27.90
N LEU A 170 -22.24 8.92 -27.40
CA LEU A 170 -20.96 9.39 -27.96
C LEU A 170 -20.67 8.76 -29.33
N ASN A 171 -20.97 7.49 -29.54
CA ASN A 171 -20.77 6.82 -30.82
C ASN A 171 -21.72 7.34 -31.92
N ASN A 172 -22.89 7.88 -31.55
CA ASN A 172 -23.85 8.47 -32.48
C ASN A 172 -23.63 9.97 -32.70
N SER A 173 -22.68 10.60 -31.98
CA SER A 173 -22.35 12.02 -32.11
C SER A 173 -21.40 12.28 -33.28
N GLU A 174 -21.61 13.41 -34.02
CA GLU A 174 -20.67 13.85 -35.06
C GLU A 174 -19.30 14.25 -34.50
N ASN A 175 -19.26 14.71 -33.26
CA ASN A 175 -18.03 15.04 -32.53
C ASN A 175 -17.84 14.02 -31.41
N GLN A 176 -17.18 12.90 -31.74
CA GLN A 176 -16.84 11.90 -30.73
C GLN A 176 -15.83 12.49 -29.75
N ASN A 177 -16.19 12.50 -28.46
CA ASN A 177 -15.22 12.79 -27.40
C ASN A 177 -14.50 11.48 -27.03
N ILE A 178 -13.28 11.34 -27.53
CA ILE A 178 -12.45 10.15 -27.38
C ILE A 178 -12.15 9.85 -25.91
N ASP A 179 -11.84 10.89 -25.12
CA ASP A 179 -11.53 10.72 -23.70
C ASP A 179 -12.73 10.18 -22.92
N GLU A 180 -13.94 10.69 -23.16
CA GLU A 180 -15.13 10.19 -22.49
C GLU A 180 -15.50 8.77 -22.90
N ILE A 181 -15.23 8.37 -24.17
CA ILE A 181 -15.41 6.99 -24.61
C ILE A 181 -14.41 6.08 -23.87
N ALA A 182 -13.14 6.47 -23.82
CA ALA A 182 -12.10 5.75 -23.11
C ALA A 182 -12.43 5.61 -21.61
N MET A 183 -12.82 6.72 -20.97
CA MET A 183 -13.20 6.74 -19.55
C MET A 183 -14.47 5.91 -19.24
N ALA A 184 -15.39 5.74 -20.20
CA ALA A 184 -16.52 4.84 -20.00
C ALA A 184 -16.09 3.37 -19.98
N TYR A 185 -15.17 2.98 -20.86
CA TYR A 185 -14.58 1.64 -20.82
C TYR A 185 -13.76 1.41 -19.55
N ASP A 186 -13.04 2.42 -19.07
CA ASP A 186 -12.32 2.39 -17.81
C ASP A 186 -13.28 2.10 -16.64
N GLY A 187 -14.36 2.87 -16.53
CA GLY A 187 -15.38 2.67 -15.50
C GLY A 187 -16.02 1.27 -15.55
N MET A 188 -16.30 0.75 -16.77
CA MET A 188 -16.76 -0.64 -16.95
C MET A 188 -15.70 -1.64 -16.46
N GLY A 189 -14.41 -1.36 -16.70
CA GLY A 189 -13.28 -2.14 -16.19
C GLY A 189 -13.29 -2.22 -14.67
N TYR A 190 -13.49 -1.09 -13.98
CA TYR A 190 -13.64 -1.05 -12.53
C TYR A 190 -14.86 -1.84 -12.03
N VAL A 191 -16.01 -1.75 -12.69
CA VAL A 191 -17.18 -2.56 -12.34
C VAL A 191 -16.85 -4.06 -12.42
N TYR A 192 -16.19 -4.52 -13.49
CA TYR A 192 -15.78 -5.91 -13.59
C TYR A 192 -14.72 -6.31 -12.55
N LYS A 193 -13.80 -5.40 -12.22
CA LYS A 193 -12.80 -5.61 -11.15
C LYS A 193 -13.48 -5.84 -9.80
N TYR A 194 -14.46 -5.01 -9.42
CA TYR A 194 -15.20 -5.15 -8.16
C TYR A 194 -16.12 -6.37 -8.13
N ARG A 195 -16.67 -6.77 -9.27
CA ARG A 195 -17.41 -8.05 -9.40
C ARG A 195 -16.51 -9.30 -9.36
N GLY A 196 -15.20 -9.17 -9.17
CA GLY A 196 -14.27 -10.29 -9.15
C GLY A 196 -14.08 -10.95 -10.51
N MET A 197 -14.23 -10.20 -11.61
CA MET A 197 -14.08 -10.65 -13.00
C MET A 197 -12.83 -10.01 -13.65
N PRO A 198 -11.61 -10.26 -13.16
CA PRO A 198 -10.41 -9.52 -13.59
C PRO A 198 -10.08 -9.71 -15.07
N GLN A 199 -10.46 -10.83 -15.67
CA GLN A 199 -10.24 -11.04 -17.10
C GLN A 199 -11.08 -10.10 -17.97
N LYS A 200 -12.34 -9.84 -17.60
CA LYS A 200 -13.19 -8.86 -18.30
C LYS A 200 -12.73 -7.42 -18.02
N ALA A 201 -12.28 -7.15 -16.81
CA ALA A 201 -11.67 -5.85 -16.47
C ALA A 201 -10.47 -5.57 -17.38
N LYS A 202 -9.58 -6.56 -17.56
CA LYS A 202 -8.44 -6.49 -18.49
C LYS A 202 -8.88 -6.10 -19.90
N GLU A 203 -9.90 -6.79 -20.45
CA GLU A 203 -10.42 -6.52 -21.81
C GLU A 203 -10.93 -5.07 -21.94
N CYS A 204 -11.57 -4.54 -20.90
CA CYS A 204 -12.03 -3.14 -20.88
C CYS A 204 -10.87 -2.15 -20.85
N PHE A 205 -9.87 -2.33 -19.99
CA PHE A 205 -8.70 -1.46 -19.93
C PHE A 205 -7.85 -1.52 -21.20
N GLU A 206 -7.65 -2.70 -21.79
CA GLU A 206 -6.98 -2.85 -23.10
C GLU A 206 -7.76 -2.16 -24.23
N THR A 207 -9.10 -2.15 -24.17
CA THR A 207 -9.93 -1.44 -25.15
C THR A 207 -9.80 0.07 -24.97
N CYS A 208 -9.82 0.56 -23.72
CA CYS A 208 -9.59 1.94 -23.39
C CYS A 208 -8.23 2.45 -23.92
N ILE A 209 -7.14 1.74 -23.61
CA ILE A 209 -5.78 2.05 -24.07
C ILE A 209 -5.73 2.12 -25.60
N ARG A 210 -6.24 1.10 -26.29
CA ARG A 210 -6.25 1.08 -27.76
C ARG A 210 -7.00 2.28 -28.35
N ILE A 211 -8.13 2.68 -27.77
CA ILE A 211 -8.89 3.87 -28.23
C ILE A 211 -8.03 5.12 -28.11
N LEU A 212 -7.29 5.28 -27.02
CA LEU A 212 -6.42 6.44 -26.82
C LEU A 212 -5.22 6.40 -27.78
N GLU A 213 -4.53 5.26 -27.92
CA GLU A 213 -3.39 5.09 -28.83
C GLU A 213 -3.77 5.30 -30.31
N ASP A 214 -4.96 4.86 -30.73
CA ASP A 214 -5.43 5.02 -32.12
C ASP A 214 -5.80 6.48 -32.46
N ASN A 215 -6.01 7.35 -31.44
CA ASN A 215 -6.50 8.71 -31.66
C ASN A 215 -5.52 9.81 -31.24
N TYR A 216 -4.48 9.48 -30.45
CA TYR A 216 -3.44 10.41 -30.03
C TYR A 216 -2.06 9.97 -30.51
N ASP A 217 -1.32 10.87 -31.15
CA ASP A 217 0.04 10.62 -31.63
C ASP A 217 1.10 10.65 -30.52
N GLU A 218 0.77 11.27 -29.39
CA GLU A 218 1.66 11.47 -28.24
C GLU A 218 1.03 10.90 -26.97
N ASP A 219 1.88 10.54 -26.01
CA ASP A 219 1.44 10.12 -24.69
C ASP A 219 0.67 11.25 -23.99
N THR A 220 -0.41 10.87 -23.32
CA THR A 220 -1.22 11.77 -22.50
C THR A 220 -1.23 11.28 -21.05
N GLU A 221 -1.51 12.17 -20.11
CA GLU A 221 -1.69 11.81 -18.71
C GLU A 221 -2.78 10.74 -18.55
N LEU A 222 -3.87 10.87 -19.31
CA LEU A 222 -4.96 9.90 -19.31
C LEU A 222 -4.48 8.52 -19.75
N LEU A 223 -3.70 8.43 -20.83
CA LEU A 223 -3.17 7.16 -21.34
C LEU A 223 -2.24 6.48 -20.30
N LEU A 224 -1.36 7.26 -19.65
CA LEU A 224 -0.50 6.74 -18.60
C LEU A 224 -1.30 6.24 -17.37
N GLY A 225 -2.41 6.92 -17.05
CA GLY A 225 -3.36 6.47 -16.03
C GLY A 225 -3.95 5.09 -16.37
N MET A 226 -4.42 4.92 -17.60
CA MET A 226 -5.01 3.64 -18.07
C MET A 226 -3.99 2.48 -18.05
N TYR A 227 -2.74 2.74 -18.42
CA TYR A 227 -1.68 1.73 -18.28
C TYR A 227 -1.45 1.32 -16.82
N ASN A 228 -1.51 2.26 -15.86
CA ASN A 228 -1.41 1.93 -14.43
C ASN A 228 -2.59 1.05 -13.98
N ASP A 229 -3.81 1.32 -14.46
CA ASP A 229 -4.97 0.49 -14.15
C ASP A 229 -4.84 -0.93 -14.72
N LEU A 230 -4.30 -1.05 -15.94
CA LEU A 230 -3.98 -2.35 -16.51
C LEU A 230 -2.91 -3.10 -15.70
N CYS A 231 -1.86 -2.41 -15.21
CA CYS A 231 -0.86 -3.01 -14.32
C CYS A 231 -1.51 -3.59 -13.05
N ASN A 232 -2.44 -2.85 -12.43
CA ASN A 232 -3.17 -3.32 -11.25
C ASN A 232 -3.98 -4.59 -11.52
N ILE A 233 -4.49 -4.77 -12.75
CA ILE A 233 -5.17 -6.00 -13.16
C ILE A 233 -4.18 -7.13 -13.42
N TYR A 234 -3.01 -6.85 -14.02
CA TYR A 234 -1.95 -7.85 -14.16
C TYR A 234 -1.48 -8.39 -12.82
N ASP A 235 -1.33 -7.52 -11.80
CA ASP A 235 -0.99 -7.95 -10.44
C ASP A 235 -2.08 -8.89 -9.87
N ARG A 236 -3.36 -8.54 -10.02
CA ARG A 236 -4.48 -9.40 -9.59
C ARG A 236 -4.55 -10.74 -10.31
N LEU A 237 -4.14 -10.78 -11.58
CA LEU A 237 -4.05 -12.00 -12.39
C LEU A 237 -2.73 -12.76 -12.16
N ASN A 238 -1.84 -12.25 -11.29
CA ASN A 238 -0.50 -12.77 -11.03
C ASN A 238 0.39 -12.82 -12.31
N PHE A 239 0.20 -11.85 -13.21
CA PHE A 239 1.03 -11.64 -14.41
C PHE A 239 2.15 -10.64 -14.07
N LEU A 240 3.00 -11.01 -13.09
CA LEU A 240 3.98 -10.12 -12.49
C LEU A 240 5.06 -9.65 -13.47
N ASP A 241 5.49 -10.51 -14.39
CA ASP A 241 6.49 -10.16 -15.41
C ASP A 241 5.93 -9.16 -16.43
N GLU A 242 4.66 -9.30 -16.81
CA GLU A 242 3.96 -8.37 -17.69
C GLU A 242 3.73 -7.02 -17.00
N ALA A 243 3.31 -7.03 -15.75
CA ALA A 243 3.15 -5.83 -14.93
C ALA A 243 4.47 -5.07 -14.78
N LEU A 244 5.58 -5.77 -14.49
CA LEU A 244 6.91 -5.16 -14.38
C LEU A 244 7.33 -4.48 -15.68
N LYS A 245 7.20 -5.18 -16.82
CA LYS A 245 7.56 -4.63 -18.14
C LYS A 245 6.74 -3.38 -18.46
N LEU A 246 5.44 -3.42 -18.19
CA LEU A 246 4.56 -2.29 -18.45
C LEU A 246 4.89 -1.10 -17.54
N ARG A 247 5.21 -1.32 -16.26
CA ARG A 247 5.64 -0.24 -15.36
C ARG A 247 6.98 0.38 -15.75
N MET A 248 7.91 -0.40 -16.33
CA MET A 248 9.14 0.15 -16.91
C MET A 248 8.82 1.07 -18.09
N ASP A 249 7.94 0.65 -19.01
CA ASP A 249 7.51 1.47 -20.15
C ASP A 249 6.78 2.74 -19.68
N ILE A 250 5.89 2.65 -18.68
CA ILE A 250 5.21 3.81 -18.09
C ILE A 250 6.22 4.82 -17.53
N LEU A 251 7.25 4.36 -16.82
CA LEU A 251 8.26 5.28 -16.29
C LEU A 251 9.02 5.99 -17.40
N ASP A 252 9.43 5.28 -18.46
CA ASP A 252 10.12 5.89 -19.61
C ASP A 252 9.23 6.92 -20.32
N ARG A 253 7.95 6.62 -20.54
CA ARG A 253 6.96 7.55 -21.11
C ARG A 253 6.69 8.75 -20.20
N ALA A 254 6.55 8.54 -18.89
CA ALA A 254 6.37 9.63 -17.92
C ALA A 254 7.58 10.57 -17.90
N MET A 255 8.80 10.04 -17.96
CA MET A 255 10.02 10.87 -18.06
C MET A 255 10.08 11.67 -19.37
N ALA A 256 9.61 11.10 -20.48
CA ALA A 256 9.54 11.80 -21.76
C ALA A 256 8.47 12.91 -21.75
N LEU A 257 7.31 12.66 -21.14
CA LEU A 257 6.19 13.59 -21.10
C LEU A 257 6.42 14.76 -20.12
N TYR A 258 6.86 14.47 -18.90
CA TYR A 258 6.93 15.45 -17.81
C TYR A 258 8.35 15.94 -17.50
N GLY A 259 9.40 15.22 -17.95
CA GLY A 259 10.78 15.44 -17.50
C GLY A 259 11.12 14.71 -16.22
N PHE A 260 12.43 14.62 -15.90
CA PHE A 260 12.95 13.76 -14.83
C PHE A 260 12.57 14.19 -13.40
N GLU A 261 12.26 15.48 -13.21
CA GLU A 261 12.00 16.08 -11.89
C GLU A 261 10.51 16.38 -11.65
N HIS A 262 9.62 15.62 -12.29
CA HIS A 262 8.18 15.82 -12.13
C HIS A 262 7.60 14.83 -11.11
N HIS A 263 6.58 15.27 -10.38
CA HIS A 263 5.85 14.43 -9.40
C HIS A 263 5.33 13.11 -10.00
N ASN A 264 4.74 13.13 -11.20
CA ASN A 264 4.21 11.92 -11.85
C ASN A 264 5.32 10.89 -12.17
N VAL A 265 6.57 11.35 -12.38
CA VAL A 265 7.73 10.46 -12.54
C VAL A 265 8.09 9.79 -11.20
N LEU A 266 8.00 10.53 -10.08
CA LEU A 266 8.15 9.95 -8.74
C LEU A 266 7.14 8.83 -8.49
N VAL A 267 5.86 9.08 -8.79
CA VAL A 267 4.79 8.09 -8.62
C VAL A 267 5.06 6.85 -9.50
N SER A 268 5.41 7.04 -10.78
CA SER A 268 5.74 5.94 -11.69
C SER A 268 6.95 5.13 -11.20
N LYS A 269 7.98 5.80 -10.65
CA LYS A 269 9.17 5.15 -10.07
C LYS A 269 8.82 4.35 -8.82
N SER A 270 7.95 4.88 -7.96
CA SER A 270 7.45 4.16 -6.77
C SER A 270 6.66 2.92 -7.15
N ASN A 271 5.76 3.02 -8.15
CA ASN A 271 5.00 1.88 -8.66
C ASN A 271 5.92 0.81 -9.31
N LEU A 272 6.99 1.24 -9.97
CA LEU A 272 8.01 0.32 -10.50
C LEU A 272 8.76 -0.40 -9.37
N ALA A 273 9.05 0.29 -8.27
CA ALA A 273 9.68 -0.31 -7.10
C ALA A 273 8.77 -1.39 -6.46
N ASP A 274 7.44 -1.15 -6.40
CA ASP A 274 6.46 -2.16 -6.00
C ASP A 274 6.54 -3.41 -6.90
N ALA A 275 6.61 -3.22 -8.23
CA ALA A 275 6.71 -4.35 -9.16
C ALA A 275 8.00 -5.17 -8.98
N TYR A 276 9.14 -4.51 -8.78
CA TYR A 276 10.39 -5.21 -8.48
C TYR A 276 10.32 -5.99 -7.16
N ASN A 277 9.66 -5.42 -6.13
CA ASN A 277 9.40 -6.13 -4.89
C ASN A 277 8.53 -7.38 -5.10
N ASP A 278 7.50 -7.32 -5.96
CA ASP A 278 6.58 -8.43 -6.21
C ASP A 278 7.22 -9.58 -7.00
N VAL A 279 8.15 -9.27 -7.91
CA VAL A 279 8.96 -10.29 -8.58
C VAL A 279 10.16 -10.77 -7.74
N GLY A 280 10.43 -10.11 -6.59
CA GLY A 280 11.46 -10.49 -5.63
C GLY A 280 12.84 -9.89 -5.89
N ASP A 281 12.97 -8.92 -6.78
CA ASP A 281 14.19 -8.12 -6.93
C ASP A 281 14.22 -6.99 -5.88
N PHE A 282 14.48 -7.40 -4.64
CA PHE A 282 14.46 -6.49 -3.49
C PHE A 282 15.60 -5.46 -3.52
N GLU A 283 16.72 -5.76 -4.18
CA GLU A 283 17.85 -4.82 -4.28
C GLU A 283 17.47 -3.63 -5.17
N THR A 284 16.88 -3.90 -6.33
CA THR A 284 16.41 -2.86 -7.25
C THR A 284 15.25 -2.07 -6.63
N ALA A 285 14.28 -2.76 -6.00
CA ALA A 285 13.16 -2.11 -5.31
C ALA A 285 13.63 -1.17 -4.20
N LEU A 286 14.56 -1.62 -3.35
CA LEU A 286 15.12 -0.82 -2.26
C LEU A 286 15.79 0.45 -2.78
N LYS A 287 16.63 0.33 -3.81
CA LYS A 287 17.32 1.47 -4.42
C LYS A 287 16.32 2.50 -4.98
N LEU A 288 15.28 2.04 -5.67
CA LEU A 288 14.25 2.92 -6.22
C LEU A 288 13.49 3.66 -5.12
N TYR A 289 13.13 2.99 -4.02
CA TYR A 289 12.48 3.66 -2.90
C TYR A 289 13.39 4.64 -2.16
N GLU A 290 14.69 4.33 -1.98
CA GLU A 290 15.66 5.28 -1.43
C GLU A 290 15.74 6.53 -2.30
N GLU A 291 15.83 6.38 -3.65
CA GLU A 291 15.79 7.50 -4.60
C GLU A 291 14.48 8.29 -4.53
N CYS A 292 13.33 7.61 -4.38
CA CYS A 292 12.02 8.27 -4.26
C CYS A 292 11.92 9.12 -2.99
N VAL A 293 12.36 8.58 -1.84
CA VAL A 293 12.35 9.31 -0.57
C VAL A 293 13.29 10.52 -0.62
N ASP A 294 14.50 10.35 -1.17
CA ASP A 294 15.46 11.46 -1.28
C ASP A 294 14.94 12.57 -2.20
N TRP A 295 14.38 12.20 -3.35
CA TRP A 295 13.79 13.17 -4.27
C TRP A 295 12.60 13.90 -3.63
N ALA A 296 11.67 13.17 -3.02
CA ALA A 296 10.48 13.74 -2.40
C ALA A 296 10.84 14.68 -1.24
N ARG A 297 11.83 14.32 -0.41
CA ARG A 297 12.33 15.22 0.66
C ARG A 297 12.92 16.51 0.12
N GLY A 298 13.63 16.44 -1.01
CA GLY A 298 14.29 17.58 -1.62
C GLY A 298 13.34 18.55 -2.34
N HIS A 299 12.27 18.04 -2.98
CA HIS A 299 11.39 18.81 -3.86
C HIS A 299 10.01 19.10 -3.24
N LEU A 300 9.44 18.13 -2.51
CA LEU A 300 8.12 18.28 -1.89
C LEU A 300 8.18 18.64 -0.41
N GLY A 301 9.35 18.47 0.22
CA GLY A 301 9.52 18.65 1.66
C GLY A 301 9.22 17.39 2.46
N GLY A 302 9.75 17.37 3.72
CA GLY A 302 9.68 16.18 4.58
C GLY A 302 8.27 15.85 5.10
N THR A 303 7.35 16.81 5.08
CA THR A 303 5.98 16.63 5.60
C THR A 303 4.95 16.36 4.50
N HIS A 304 5.35 16.41 3.24
CA HIS A 304 4.45 16.14 2.12
C HIS A 304 3.97 14.68 2.16
N HIS A 305 2.69 14.44 1.83
CA HIS A 305 2.09 13.10 1.92
C HIS A 305 2.82 12.05 1.06
N GLU A 306 3.27 12.42 -0.16
CA GLU A 306 4.04 11.50 -1.01
C GLU A 306 5.41 11.16 -0.40
N THR A 307 6.06 12.11 0.28
CA THR A 307 7.29 11.84 1.02
C THR A 307 7.05 10.77 2.08
N VAL A 308 6.00 10.96 2.88
CA VAL A 308 5.64 10.05 3.98
C VAL A 308 5.19 8.69 3.45
N ARG A 309 4.41 8.66 2.35
CA ARG A 309 4.02 7.42 1.67
C ARG A 309 5.25 6.63 1.21
N ASN A 310 6.21 7.28 0.53
CA ASN A 310 7.44 6.62 0.11
C ASN A 310 8.30 6.17 1.30
N MET A 311 8.34 6.92 2.41
CA MET A 311 9.01 6.49 3.65
C MET A 311 8.37 5.22 4.23
N ARG A 312 7.04 5.08 4.19
CA ARG A 312 6.32 3.88 4.60
C ARG A 312 6.70 2.68 3.73
N CYS A 313 6.70 2.85 2.40
CA CYS A 313 7.13 1.81 1.46
C CYS A 313 8.61 1.41 1.69
N LEU A 314 9.50 2.39 1.87
CA LEU A 314 10.92 2.15 2.16
C LEU A 314 11.10 1.40 3.49
N SER A 315 10.32 1.72 4.54
CA SER A 315 10.35 0.97 5.80
C SER A 315 10.00 -0.50 5.60
N ARG A 316 8.92 -0.78 4.86
CA ARG A 316 8.53 -2.16 4.53
C ARG A 316 9.60 -2.88 3.71
N MET A 317 10.27 -2.17 2.80
CA MET A 317 11.36 -2.73 2.01
C MET A 317 12.59 -3.05 2.86
N TYR A 318 13.00 -2.15 3.76
CA TYR A 318 14.06 -2.44 4.73
C TYR A 318 13.73 -3.67 5.59
N SER A 319 12.46 -3.80 6.03
CA SER A 319 12.01 -4.99 6.78
C SER A 319 12.16 -6.27 5.95
N ARG A 320 11.74 -6.25 4.68
CA ARG A 320 11.85 -7.43 3.78
C ARG A 320 13.28 -7.88 3.54
N VAL A 321 14.22 -6.95 3.46
CA VAL A 321 15.65 -7.28 3.34
C VAL A 321 16.34 -7.52 4.68
N GLY A 322 15.61 -7.46 5.80
CA GLY A 322 16.13 -7.73 7.15
C GLY A 322 16.87 -6.57 7.81
N ARG A 323 16.83 -5.37 7.22
CA ARG A 323 17.40 -4.13 7.78
C ARG A 323 16.41 -3.50 8.78
N TYR A 324 16.10 -4.24 9.84
CA TYR A 324 15.01 -3.86 10.77
C TYR A 324 15.26 -2.55 11.52
N ASP A 325 16.51 -2.22 11.85
CA ASP A 325 16.86 -0.94 12.51
C ASP A 325 16.55 0.27 11.62
N ASP A 326 16.91 0.16 10.32
CA ASP A 326 16.62 1.21 9.33
C ASP A 326 15.11 1.31 9.09
N ALA A 327 14.42 0.16 9.02
CA ALA A 327 12.97 0.10 8.90
C ALA A 327 12.27 0.82 10.06
N LEU A 328 12.65 0.51 11.30
CA LEU A 328 12.05 1.12 12.50
C LEU A 328 12.32 2.61 12.57
N LYS A 329 13.54 3.04 12.25
CA LYS A 329 13.92 4.46 12.27
C LYS A 329 13.07 5.28 11.30
N ILE A 330 12.93 4.83 10.04
CA ILE A 330 12.16 5.58 9.03
C ILE A 330 10.65 5.50 9.29
N ALA A 331 10.16 4.37 9.83
CA ALA A 331 8.77 4.21 10.24
C ALA A 331 8.38 5.18 11.37
N GLN A 332 9.23 5.31 12.40
CA GLN A 332 9.02 6.24 13.51
C GLN A 332 9.08 7.71 13.06
N GLU A 333 9.96 8.03 12.11
CA GLU A 333 10.01 9.36 11.51
C GLU A 333 8.70 9.66 10.75
N ALA A 334 8.25 8.75 9.89
CA ALA A 334 6.99 8.87 9.15
C ALA A 334 5.79 9.01 10.09
N TYR A 335 5.69 8.15 11.11
CA TYR A 335 4.65 8.24 12.14
C TYR A 335 4.65 9.61 12.84
N SER A 336 5.83 10.11 13.26
CA SER A 336 5.92 11.41 13.95
C SER A 336 5.44 12.57 13.07
N ILE A 337 5.69 12.51 11.77
CA ILE A 337 5.21 13.52 10.82
C ILE A 337 3.69 13.40 10.67
N MET A 338 3.18 12.20 10.38
CA MET A 338 1.75 11.96 10.18
C MET A 338 0.92 12.32 11.41
N ALA A 339 1.37 11.94 12.61
CA ALA A 339 0.68 12.26 13.85
C ALA A 339 0.56 13.77 14.11
N LYS A 340 1.56 14.56 13.68
CA LYS A 340 1.54 16.03 13.79
C LYS A 340 0.65 16.69 12.73
N THR A 341 0.57 16.13 11.53
CA THR A 341 -0.16 16.74 10.41
C THR A 341 -1.63 16.32 10.36
N LEU A 342 -1.92 15.05 10.64
CA LEU A 342 -3.26 14.47 10.54
C LEU A 342 -3.92 14.24 11.91
N GLY A 343 -3.13 14.26 13.01
CA GLY A 343 -3.58 13.89 14.34
C GLY A 343 -3.40 12.39 14.63
N GLU A 344 -3.18 12.06 15.92
CA GLU A 344 -2.84 10.68 16.36
C GLU A 344 -3.92 9.63 16.06
N HIS A 345 -5.14 10.07 15.82
CA HIS A 345 -6.30 9.20 15.58
C HIS A 345 -6.73 9.10 14.12
N HIS A 346 -5.96 9.67 13.19
CA HIS A 346 -6.25 9.50 11.77
C HIS A 346 -5.95 8.05 11.34
N ILE A 347 -6.77 7.48 10.45
CA ILE A 347 -6.66 6.08 10.04
C ILE A 347 -5.25 5.73 9.52
N ASP A 348 -4.66 6.60 8.69
CA ASP A 348 -3.31 6.37 8.14
C ASP A 348 -2.24 6.38 9.24
N VAL A 349 -2.42 7.17 10.30
CA VAL A 349 -1.51 7.21 11.46
C VAL A 349 -1.61 5.92 12.25
N LEU A 350 -2.82 5.40 12.46
CA LEU A 350 -3.04 4.11 13.12
C LEU A 350 -2.46 2.96 12.30
N MET A 351 -2.64 2.97 10.98
CA MET A 351 -2.03 1.98 10.09
C MET A 351 -0.49 2.04 10.11
N MET A 352 0.10 3.24 10.19
CA MET A 352 1.56 3.39 10.33
C MET A 352 2.05 2.88 11.69
N LEU A 353 1.25 3.06 12.74
CA LEU A 353 1.53 2.53 14.07
C LEU A 353 1.50 0.99 14.06
N GLU A 354 0.58 0.38 13.33
CA GLU A 354 0.54 -1.08 13.13
C GLU A 354 1.73 -1.60 12.32
N ASP A 355 2.20 -0.87 11.30
CA ASP A 355 3.44 -1.21 10.60
C ASP A 355 4.65 -1.25 11.59
N ILE A 356 4.71 -0.31 12.54
CA ILE A 356 5.72 -0.32 13.62
C ILE A 356 5.53 -1.53 14.55
N ALA A 357 4.30 -1.92 14.86
CA ALA A 357 4.03 -3.10 15.67
C ALA A 357 4.53 -4.40 14.98
N PHE A 358 4.38 -4.52 13.67
CA PHE A 358 4.97 -5.63 12.91
C PHE A 358 6.50 -5.63 12.99
N LEU A 359 7.16 -4.48 12.94
CA LEU A 359 8.60 -4.40 13.17
C LEU A 359 8.99 -4.87 14.58
N TYR A 360 8.21 -4.52 15.62
CA TYR A 360 8.44 -5.05 16.96
C TYR A 360 8.28 -6.57 17.04
N ILE A 361 7.41 -7.19 16.23
CA ILE A 361 7.33 -8.66 16.13
C ILE A 361 8.65 -9.25 15.59
N GLU A 362 9.26 -8.64 14.57
CA GLU A 362 10.56 -9.05 14.02
C GLU A 362 11.70 -8.90 15.05
N PHE A 363 11.57 -7.94 15.96
CA PHE A 363 12.46 -7.78 17.12
C PHE A 363 12.11 -8.69 18.31
N TYR A 364 11.14 -9.60 18.19
CA TYR A 364 10.60 -10.42 19.30
C TYR A 364 10.09 -9.59 20.49
N ASN A 365 9.82 -8.29 20.29
CA ASN A 365 9.23 -7.42 21.31
C ASN A 365 7.70 -7.51 21.26
N TYR A 366 7.19 -8.70 21.54
CA TYR A 366 5.75 -8.98 21.52
C TYR A 366 4.93 -8.10 22.47
N PRO A 367 5.41 -7.69 23.67
CA PRO A 367 4.67 -6.78 24.53
C PRO A 367 4.38 -5.44 23.86
N ALA A 368 5.39 -4.78 23.25
CA ALA A 368 5.21 -3.50 22.56
C ALA A 368 4.26 -3.62 21.36
N ALA A 369 4.40 -4.69 20.56
CA ALA A 369 3.51 -4.95 19.45
C ALA A 369 2.07 -5.16 19.92
N ARG A 370 1.86 -5.93 20.98
CA ARG A 370 0.55 -6.18 21.56
C ARG A 370 -0.12 -4.91 22.09
N ASP A 371 0.65 -4.05 22.77
CA ASP A 371 0.12 -2.80 23.31
C ASP A 371 -0.38 -1.89 22.19
N ILE A 372 0.34 -1.82 21.06
CA ILE A 372 -0.10 -1.07 19.88
C ILE A 372 -1.38 -1.66 19.29
N PHE A 373 -1.44 -2.96 19.00
CA PHE A 373 -2.64 -3.59 18.44
C PHE A 373 -3.85 -3.56 19.39
N THR A 374 -3.62 -3.52 20.70
CA THR A 374 -4.69 -3.25 21.67
C THR A 374 -5.24 -1.85 21.47
N GLN A 375 -4.37 -0.83 21.44
CA GLN A 375 -4.76 0.56 21.27
C GLN A 375 -5.52 0.78 19.95
N THR A 376 -5.02 0.25 18.83
CA THR A 376 -5.66 0.43 17.51
C THR A 376 -6.99 -0.30 17.42
N SER A 377 -7.08 -1.56 17.88
CA SER A 377 -8.32 -2.32 17.84
C SER A 377 -9.40 -1.75 18.78
N GLU A 378 -9.04 -1.25 19.97
CA GLU A 378 -9.97 -0.56 20.86
C GLU A 378 -10.48 0.74 20.23
N TYR A 379 -9.60 1.52 19.60
CA TYR A 379 -10.00 2.74 18.90
C TYR A 379 -11.01 2.45 17.77
N PHE A 380 -10.75 1.47 16.90
CA PHE A 380 -11.69 1.10 15.85
C PHE A 380 -13.02 0.60 16.41
N LEU A 381 -12.99 -0.22 17.47
CA LEU A 381 -14.20 -0.69 18.12
C LEU A 381 -15.07 0.45 18.66
N GLU A 382 -14.46 1.46 19.28
CA GLU A 382 -15.16 2.58 19.89
C GLU A 382 -15.73 3.57 18.88
N ASN A 383 -15.01 3.82 17.76
CA ASN A 383 -15.33 4.88 16.80
C ASN A 383 -16.02 4.38 15.54
N CYS A 384 -15.71 3.17 15.08
CA CYS A 384 -16.23 2.58 13.85
C CYS A 384 -17.13 1.35 14.12
N GLY A 385 -17.07 0.81 15.33
CA GLY A 385 -17.78 -0.42 15.69
C GLY A 385 -17.02 -1.66 15.21
N LYS A 386 -17.76 -2.76 14.98
CA LYS A 386 -17.17 -4.03 14.52
C LYS A 386 -17.16 -4.08 12.98
N ASP A 387 -16.40 -3.20 12.37
CA ASP A 387 -16.18 -3.14 10.91
C ASP A 387 -14.93 -3.91 10.47
N SER A 388 -14.53 -3.72 9.19
CA SER A 388 -13.34 -4.36 8.63
C SER A 388 -12.04 -3.88 9.28
N ASP A 389 -11.93 -2.61 9.67
CA ASP A 389 -10.72 -2.06 10.28
C ASP A 389 -10.52 -2.64 11.69
N TYR A 390 -11.60 -2.73 12.48
CA TYR A 390 -11.60 -3.47 13.75
C TYR A 390 -11.20 -4.93 13.53
N PHE A 391 -11.77 -5.59 12.51
CA PHE A 391 -11.49 -7.00 12.22
C PHE A 391 -9.99 -7.23 12.00
N TYR A 392 -9.36 -6.48 11.09
CA TYR A 392 -7.95 -6.66 10.77
C TYR A 392 -7.02 -6.27 11.94
N SER A 393 -7.31 -5.18 12.64
CA SER A 393 -6.53 -4.79 13.82
C SER A 393 -6.63 -5.83 14.95
N ARG A 394 -7.82 -6.41 15.16
CA ARG A 394 -8.04 -7.47 16.16
C ARG A 394 -7.37 -8.80 15.74
N GLU A 395 -7.38 -9.14 14.46
CA GLU A 395 -6.62 -10.26 13.90
C GLU A 395 -5.12 -10.14 14.23
N ASN A 396 -4.53 -8.96 13.98
CA ASN A 396 -3.13 -8.65 14.28
C ASN A 396 -2.82 -8.79 15.79
N TYR A 397 -3.74 -8.31 16.64
CA TYR A 397 -3.65 -8.52 18.08
C TYR A 397 -3.60 -10.01 18.45
N LEU A 398 -4.50 -10.82 17.89
CA LEU A 398 -4.54 -12.26 18.14
C LEU A 398 -3.28 -12.96 17.63
N TYR A 399 -2.73 -12.52 16.50
CA TYR A 399 -1.48 -13.05 15.96
C TYR A 399 -0.32 -12.87 16.95
N VAL A 400 -0.14 -11.66 17.49
CA VAL A 400 0.93 -11.41 18.46
C VAL A 400 0.71 -12.14 19.79
N CYS A 401 -0.55 -12.27 20.22
CA CYS A 401 -0.89 -13.06 21.41
C CYS A 401 -0.56 -14.54 21.23
N ALA A 402 -0.85 -15.12 20.05
CA ALA A 402 -0.47 -16.50 19.73
C ALA A 402 1.06 -16.68 19.72
N LEU A 403 1.82 -15.74 19.12
CA LEU A 403 3.29 -15.76 19.15
C LEU A 403 3.87 -15.65 20.56
N SER A 404 3.17 -14.96 21.46
CA SER A 404 3.55 -14.80 22.89
C SER A 404 3.22 -16.03 23.74
N GLY A 405 2.61 -17.06 23.16
CA GLY A 405 2.28 -18.30 23.86
C GLY A 405 0.80 -18.44 24.25
N GLY A 406 -0.08 -17.61 23.74
CA GLY A 406 -1.54 -17.73 23.90
C GLY A 406 -2.06 -19.03 23.27
N GLY A 407 -2.99 -19.69 23.95
CA GLY A 407 -3.49 -21.02 23.61
C GLY A 407 -4.99 -21.08 23.34
N ALA A 408 -5.72 -21.73 24.24
CA ALA A 408 -7.15 -22.04 24.04
C ALA A 408 -8.01 -20.78 23.91
N GLU A 409 -7.72 -19.73 24.67
CA GLU A 409 -8.39 -18.45 24.64
C GLU A 409 -8.26 -17.75 23.28
N ILE A 410 -7.11 -17.88 22.63
CA ILE A 410 -6.87 -17.29 21.30
C ILE A 410 -7.66 -18.05 20.22
N ILE A 411 -7.82 -19.36 20.36
CA ILE A 411 -8.62 -20.17 19.42
C ILE A 411 -10.09 -19.75 19.49
N GLU A 412 -10.64 -19.57 20.69
CA GLU A 412 -12.04 -19.17 20.90
C GLU A 412 -12.29 -17.77 20.31
N GLU A 413 -11.43 -16.80 20.60
CA GLU A 413 -11.57 -15.45 20.08
C GLU A 413 -11.38 -15.36 18.56
N ALA A 414 -10.48 -16.18 17.99
CA ALA A 414 -10.33 -16.28 16.54
C ALA A 414 -11.56 -16.91 15.85
N ASP A 415 -12.26 -17.84 16.51
CA ASP A 415 -13.54 -18.39 16.02
C ASP A 415 -14.63 -17.31 16.02
N ASP A 416 -14.75 -16.51 17.08
CA ASP A 416 -15.69 -15.38 17.16
C ASP A 416 -15.41 -14.34 16.06
N LEU A 417 -14.12 -14.06 15.80
CA LEU A 417 -13.73 -13.11 14.77
C LEU A 417 -13.99 -13.64 13.35
N LEU A 418 -13.83 -14.96 13.11
CA LEU A 418 -14.23 -15.62 11.86
C LEU A 418 -15.74 -15.53 11.62
N GLU A 419 -16.55 -15.73 12.68
CA GLU A 419 -18.00 -15.56 12.61
C GLU A 419 -18.36 -14.11 12.25
N LEU A 420 -17.72 -13.12 12.88
CA LEU A 420 -17.90 -11.71 12.56
C LEU A 420 -17.54 -11.43 11.09
N GLY A 421 -16.40 -11.89 10.60
CA GLY A 421 -15.97 -11.69 9.20
C GLY A 421 -16.96 -12.27 8.19
N SER A 422 -17.66 -13.35 8.54
CA SER A 422 -18.71 -13.94 7.69
C SER A 422 -19.97 -13.08 7.56
N THR A 423 -20.14 -12.07 8.42
CA THR A 423 -21.29 -11.13 8.38
C THR A 423 -21.07 -9.93 7.49
N PHE A 424 -19.85 -9.69 7.05
CA PHE A 424 -19.54 -8.55 6.19
C PHE A 424 -20.05 -8.75 4.76
N ALA A 425 -20.47 -7.66 4.12
CA ALA A 425 -20.98 -7.69 2.76
C ALA A 425 -19.88 -8.07 1.75
N GLU A 426 -18.65 -7.59 1.97
CA GLU A 426 -17.47 -8.02 1.23
C GLU A 426 -16.72 -9.11 2.00
N PRO A 427 -16.27 -10.18 1.31
CA PRO A 427 -15.47 -11.22 1.94
C PRO A 427 -14.15 -10.66 2.47
N VAL A 428 -13.86 -10.87 3.75
CA VAL A 428 -12.56 -10.58 4.34
C VAL A 428 -11.61 -11.76 4.17
N ASP A 429 -10.31 -11.46 4.02
CA ASP A 429 -9.27 -12.50 4.03
C ASP A 429 -9.20 -13.11 5.45
N THR A 430 -9.28 -14.44 5.53
CA THR A 430 -9.30 -15.17 6.81
C THR A 430 -8.10 -16.12 6.97
N ASP A 431 -7.18 -16.13 6.03
CA ASP A 431 -6.00 -17.01 6.04
C ASP A 431 -5.08 -16.72 7.24
N ASN A 432 -4.94 -15.44 7.64
CA ASN A 432 -4.19 -15.08 8.84
C ASN A 432 -4.85 -15.62 10.12
N LEU A 433 -6.18 -15.57 10.25
CA LEU A 433 -6.86 -16.16 11.41
C LEU A 433 -6.69 -17.68 11.47
N LEU A 434 -6.70 -18.37 10.33
CA LEU A 434 -6.37 -19.80 10.29
C LEU A 434 -4.93 -20.05 10.75
N GLU A 435 -3.98 -19.16 10.40
CA GLU A 435 -2.61 -19.22 10.90
C GLU A 435 -2.53 -18.97 12.40
N VAL A 436 -3.21 -17.95 12.92
CA VAL A 436 -3.34 -17.68 14.37
C VAL A 436 -3.81 -18.93 15.11
N LYS A 437 -4.88 -19.55 14.64
CA LYS A 437 -5.39 -20.80 15.20
C LYS A 437 -4.39 -21.95 15.10
N ALA A 438 -3.63 -22.03 14.01
CA ALA A 438 -2.59 -23.05 13.86
C ALA A 438 -1.48 -22.88 14.88
N ILE A 439 -1.02 -21.64 15.12
CA ILE A 439 -0.01 -21.32 16.13
C ILE A 439 -0.52 -21.64 17.53
N ALA A 440 -1.73 -21.21 17.87
CA ALA A 440 -2.35 -21.48 19.18
C ALA A 440 -2.55 -22.98 19.43
N ASN A 441 -3.00 -23.76 18.43
CA ASN A 441 -3.09 -25.22 18.50
C ASN A 441 -1.72 -25.88 18.73
N LYS A 442 -0.64 -25.36 18.12
CA LYS A 442 0.72 -25.83 18.40
C LYS A 442 1.08 -25.60 19.87
N ILE A 443 0.77 -24.43 20.43
CA ILE A 443 1.07 -24.08 21.83
C ILE A 443 0.40 -25.04 22.81
N ILE A 444 -0.85 -25.41 22.60
CA ILE A 444 -1.56 -26.38 23.45
C ILE A 444 -1.22 -27.84 23.12
N GLY A 445 -0.28 -28.09 22.20
CA GLY A 445 0.17 -29.45 21.83
C GLY A 445 -0.72 -30.19 20.84
N ASN A 446 -1.75 -29.54 20.28
CA ASN A 446 -2.63 -30.12 19.27
C ASN A 446 -2.02 -30.01 17.87
N TYR A 447 -0.87 -30.63 17.66
CA TYR A 447 -0.11 -30.55 16.40
C TYR A 447 -0.88 -31.04 15.17
N LYS A 448 -1.80 -32.01 15.35
CA LYS A 448 -2.59 -32.53 14.23
C LYS A 448 -3.47 -31.44 13.61
N GLU A 449 -4.16 -30.69 14.45
CA GLU A 449 -5.01 -29.60 14.01
C GLU A 449 -4.19 -28.40 13.50
N SER A 450 -3.10 -28.08 14.20
CA SER A 450 -2.14 -27.05 13.76
C SER A 450 -1.65 -27.29 12.32
N ILE A 451 -1.25 -28.52 12.00
CA ILE A 451 -0.78 -28.89 10.64
C ILE A 451 -1.94 -28.84 9.64
N ARG A 452 -3.15 -29.28 10.02
CA ARG A 452 -4.32 -29.23 9.15
C ARG A 452 -4.62 -27.79 8.72
N LEU A 453 -4.71 -26.89 9.69
CA LEU A 453 -4.97 -25.48 9.47
C LEU A 453 -3.86 -24.84 8.61
N MET A 454 -2.61 -25.09 8.94
CA MET A 454 -1.48 -24.51 8.21
C MET A 454 -1.38 -25.02 6.77
N LYS A 455 -1.77 -26.27 6.49
CA LYS A 455 -1.89 -26.79 5.12
C LYS A 455 -3.01 -26.10 4.35
N GLU A 456 -4.09 -25.74 5.02
CA GLU A 456 -5.18 -24.97 4.41
C GLU A 456 -4.72 -23.56 4.04
N VAL A 457 -3.98 -22.88 4.93
CA VAL A 457 -3.35 -21.58 4.63
C VAL A 457 -2.38 -21.70 3.44
N VAL A 458 -1.56 -22.75 3.39
CA VAL A 458 -0.67 -23.01 2.24
C VAL A 458 -1.49 -23.15 0.95
N ARG A 459 -2.59 -23.91 0.95
CA ARG A 459 -3.45 -24.11 -0.22
C ARG A 459 -4.06 -22.78 -0.69
N ILE A 460 -4.60 -21.98 0.22
CA ILE A 460 -5.15 -20.65 -0.10
C ILE A 460 -4.09 -19.77 -0.77
N ASN A 461 -2.88 -19.75 -0.22
CA ASN A 461 -1.77 -18.97 -0.78
C ASN A 461 -1.26 -19.54 -2.13
N GLU A 462 -1.27 -20.86 -2.31
CA GLU A 462 -0.95 -21.48 -3.62
C GLU A 462 -1.99 -21.13 -4.69
N ASP A 463 -3.27 -21.12 -4.33
CA ASP A 463 -4.36 -20.75 -5.22
C ASP A 463 -4.32 -19.25 -5.57
N LYS A 464 -3.96 -18.39 -4.60
CA LYS A 464 -3.95 -16.92 -4.74
C LYS A 464 -2.69 -16.41 -5.47
N TYR A 465 -1.51 -16.92 -5.14
CA TYR A 465 -0.22 -16.39 -5.59
C TYR A 465 0.60 -17.37 -6.41
N GLY A 466 0.24 -18.66 -6.41
CA GLY A 466 1.02 -19.72 -7.05
C GLY A 466 1.99 -20.43 -6.09
N ALA A 467 2.35 -21.66 -6.44
CA ALA A 467 3.11 -22.56 -5.56
C ALA A 467 4.59 -22.13 -5.34
N GLU A 468 5.17 -21.36 -6.25
CA GLU A 468 6.55 -20.86 -6.23
C GLU A 468 6.65 -19.36 -5.99
N ASN A 469 5.57 -18.72 -5.54
CA ASN A 469 5.57 -17.33 -5.11
C ASN A 469 6.24 -17.17 -3.73
N ILE A 470 6.89 -16.04 -3.50
CA ILE A 470 7.62 -15.72 -2.27
C ILE A 470 6.68 -15.71 -1.06
N GLN A 471 5.48 -15.17 -1.20
CA GLN A 471 4.45 -15.18 -0.14
C GLN A 471 4.12 -16.62 0.26
N THR A 472 3.91 -17.50 -0.71
CA THR A 472 3.65 -18.92 -0.49
C THR A 472 4.84 -19.63 0.16
N PHE A 473 6.07 -19.23 -0.16
CA PHE A 473 7.27 -19.77 0.49
C PHE A 473 7.32 -19.41 1.97
N GLY A 474 6.99 -18.16 2.34
CA GLY A 474 6.91 -17.73 3.74
C GLY A 474 5.96 -18.59 4.57
N VAL A 475 4.74 -18.84 4.06
CA VAL A 475 3.76 -19.72 4.71
C VAL A 475 4.28 -21.15 4.84
N LYS A 476 4.91 -21.70 3.80
CA LYS A 476 5.50 -23.05 3.84
C LYS A 476 6.64 -23.17 4.84
N ILE A 477 7.46 -22.11 5.04
CA ILE A 477 8.51 -22.08 6.08
C ILE A 477 7.89 -22.17 7.48
N ARG A 478 6.77 -21.47 7.73
CA ARG A 478 6.06 -21.55 9.00
C ARG A 478 5.49 -22.95 9.24
N LEU A 479 4.96 -23.60 8.20
CA LEU A 479 4.57 -25.02 8.28
C LEU A 479 5.76 -25.94 8.59
N ALA A 480 6.90 -25.72 7.94
CA ALA A 480 8.12 -26.50 8.21
C ALA A 480 8.61 -26.33 9.65
N ARG A 481 8.47 -25.13 10.23
CA ARG A 481 8.79 -24.88 11.65
C ARG A 481 7.88 -25.69 12.59
N ILE A 482 6.57 -25.83 12.28
CA ILE A 482 5.65 -26.67 13.06
C ILE A 482 6.09 -28.15 12.97
N TYR A 483 6.46 -28.64 11.80
CA TYR A 483 7.00 -30.00 11.66
C TYR A 483 8.30 -30.20 12.43
N PHE A 484 9.20 -29.20 12.43
CA PHE A 484 10.44 -29.23 13.22
C PHE A 484 10.14 -29.34 14.72
N ASP A 485 9.23 -28.52 15.26
CA ASP A 485 8.84 -28.52 16.68
C ASP A 485 8.19 -29.84 17.10
N MET A 486 7.46 -30.48 16.18
CA MET A 486 6.88 -31.83 16.37
C MET A 486 7.92 -32.95 16.21
N LYS A 487 9.17 -32.63 15.90
CA LYS A 487 10.26 -33.59 15.60
C LYS A 487 10.04 -34.44 14.33
N SER A 488 9.16 -34.02 13.44
CA SER A 488 8.97 -34.61 12.11
C SER A 488 9.98 -34.00 11.12
N TYR A 489 11.25 -34.30 11.36
CA TYR A 489 12.36 -33.64 10.65
C TYR A 489 12.38 -33.93 9.15
N ASP A 490 11.98 -35.14 8.71
CA ASP A 490 11.93 -35.50 7.29
C ASP A 490 10.98 -34.60 6.49
N GLU A 491 9.78 -34.30 7.04
CA GLU A 491 8.83 -33.41 6.39
C GLU A 491 9.31 -31.96 6.39
N ALA A 492 9.90 -31.49 7.50
CA ALA A 492 10.49 -30.17 7.58
C ALA A 492 11.64 -30.01 6.56
N MET A 493 12.55 -30.98 6.46
CA MET A 493 13.65 -30.98 5.49
C MET A 493 13.13 -30.95 4.05
N ARG A 494 12.14 -31.77 3.71
CA ARG A 494 11.56 -31.83 2.37
C ARG A 494 10.98 -30.50 1.94
N ILE A 495 10.28 -29.80 2.84
CA ILE A 495 9.69 -28.49 2.58
C ILE A 495 10.81 -27.45 2.43
N CYS A 496 11.73 -27.37 3.40
CA CYS A 496 12.81 -26.37 3.41
C CYS A 496 13.76 -26.52 2.22
N GLN A 497 14.11 -27.76 1.82
CA GLN A 497 14.96 -27.99 0.66
C GLN A 497 14.32 -27.45 -0.61
N LYS A 498 13.03 -27.77 -0.85
CA LYS A 498 12.30 -27.29 -2.04
C LYS A 498 12.22 -25.75 -2.08
N ILE A 499 12.03 -25.12 -0.93
CA ILE A 499 11.97 -23.65 -0.82
C ILE A 499 13.35 -23.04 -1.06
N SER A 500 14.40 -23.58 -0.42
CA SER A 500 15.77 -23.12 -0.60
C SER A 500 16.19 -23.19 -2.08
N ASP A 501 15.90 -24.32 -2.75
CA ASP A 501 16.15 -24.48 -4.19
C ASP A 501 15.35 -23.47 -5.04
N GLY A 502 14.15 -23.12 -4.60
CA GLY A 502 13.32 -22.10 -5.24
C GLY A 502 13.91 -20.69 -5.13
N PHE A 503 14.36 -20.30 -3.96
CA PHE A 503 15.05 -19.02 -3.73
C PHE A 503 16.39 -18.97 -4.48
N ASP A 504 17.17 -20.05 -4.46
CA ASP A 504 18.47 -20.10 -5.15
C ASP A 504 18.29 -19.99 -6.68
N ARG A 505 17.25 -20.62 -7.27
CA ARG A 505 16.91 -20.47 -8.71
C ARG A 505 16.53 -19.03 -9.08
N LYS A 506 15.86 -18.33 -8.18
CA LYS A 506 15.43 -16.94 -8.38
C LYS A 506 16.52 -15.93 -7.97
N ASN A 507 17.65 -16.38 -7.44
CA ASN A 507 18.74 -15.56 -6.89
C ASN A 507 18.27 -14.58 -5.79
N ILE A 508 17.30 -15.00 -4.97
CA ILE A 508 16.71 -14.18 -3.91
C ILE A 508 17.38 -14.48 -2.58
N ASN A 509 17.93 -13.45 -1.95
CA ASN A 509 18.52 -13.50 -0.61
C ASN A 509 17.75 -12.55 0.32
N ASN A 510 16.81 -13.09 1.07
CA ASN A 510 16.02 -12.37 2.05
C ASN A 510 15.90 -13.18 3.35
N ASN A 511 15.19 -12.64 4.34
CA ASN A 511 14.98 -13.33 5.61
C ASN A 511 14.39 -14.74 5.44
N ASP A 512 13.38 -14.92 4.59
CA ASP A 512 12.74 -16.22 4.34
C ASP A 512 13.71 -17.23 3.70
N SER A 513 14.55 -16.78 2.75
CA SER A 513 15.61 -17.62 2.17
C SER A 513 16.56 -18.13 3.26
N TYR A 514 17.00 -17.24 4.16
CA TYR A 514 17.86 -17.62 5.28
C TYR A 514 17.16 -18.54 6.27
N GLN A 515 15.91 -18.24 6.65
CA GLN A 515 15.13 -19.08 7.58
C GLN A 515 14.91 -20.49 7.05
N SER A 516 14.66 -20.68 5.76
CA SER A 516 14.54 -22.01 5.16
C SER A 516 15.82 -22.83 5.32
N LYS A 517 16.98 -22.21 5.08
CA LYS A 517 18.30 -22.86 5.24
C LYS A 517 18.66 -23.12 6.71
N ILE A 518 18.30 -22.21 7.62
CA ILE A 518 18.50 -22.37 9.06
C ILE A 518 17.69 -23.56 9.61
N ILE A 519 16.40 -23.66 9.26
CA ILE A 519 15.55 -24.78 9.67
C ILE A 519 16.12 -26.09 9.11
N LEU A 520 16.56 -26.09 7.86
CA LEU A 520 17.18 -27.26 7.22
C LEU A 520 18.46 -27.71 7.97
N ALA A 521 19.35 -26.78 8.32
CA ALA A 521 20.56 -27.07 9.10
C ALA A 521 20.22 -27.64 10.49
N ARG A 522 19.24 -27.06 11.17
CA ARG A 522 18.77 -27.54 12.47
C ARG A 522 18.15 -28.95 12.38
N CYS A 523 17.42 -29.24 11.30
CA CYS A 523 16.92 -30.60 11.04
C CYS A 523 18.06 -31.61 10.87
N PHE A 524 19.08 -31.30 10.03
CA PHE A 524 20.26 -32.15 9.85
C PHE A 524 21.00 -32.41 11.17
N SER A 525 21.19 -31.37 11.98
CA SER A 525 21.76 -31.50 13.30
C SER A 525 20.93 -32.42 14.24
N ALA A 526 19.60 -32.31 14.18
CA ALA A 526 18.70 -33.12 15.01
C ALA A 526 18.67 -34.61 14.63
N VAL A 527 18.90 -34.94 13.35
CA VAL A 527 18.98 -36.34 12.87
C VAL A 527 20.40 -36.91 12.88
N GLY A 528 21.42 -36.14 13.34
CA GLY A 528 22.78 -36.58 13.46
C GLY A 528 23.67 -36.38 12.21
N GLU A 529 23.16 -35.69 11.17
CA GLU A 529 23.92 -35.34 9.96
C GLU A 529 24.70 -34.03 10.16
N TYR A 530 25.60 -34.03 11.13
CA TYR A 530 26.28 -32.81 11.63
C TYR A 530 27.15 -32.12 10.59
N ASP A 531 27.79 -32.87 9.69
CA ASP A 531 28.63 -32.29 8.64
C ASP A 531 27.79 -31.45 7.65
N ARG A 532 26.63 -31.94 7.26
CA ARG A 532 25.70 -31.20 6.38
C ARG A 532 25.14 -29.94 7.07
N ALA A 533 24.83 -30.05 8.36
CA ALA A 533 24.43 -28.91 9.15
C ALA A 533 25.53 -27.84 9.20
N SER A 534 26.78 -28.26 9.42
CA SER A 534 27.96 -27.36 9.44
C SER A 534 28.18 -26.72 8.08
N GLU A 535 28.09 -27.47 6.97
CA GLU A 535 28.25 -26.93 5.61
C GLU A 535 27.28 -25.77 5.33
N ILE A 536 26.01 -25.93 5.71
CA ILE A 536 24.98 -24.88 5.53
C ILE A 536 25.29 -23.68 6.42
N THR A 537 25.56 -23.88 7.72
CA THR A 537 25.81 -22.78 8.64
C THR A 537 27.09 -22.03 8.34
N ASP A 538 28.18 -22.74 7.98
CA ASP A 538 29.46 -22.10 7.63
C ASP A 538 29.35 -21.30 6.32
N LYS A 539 28.61 -21.82 5.34
CA LYS A 539 28.30 -21.08 4.10
C LYS A 539 27.52 -19.81 4.40
N LEU A 540 26.49 -19.88 5.23
CA LEU A 540 25.68 -18.70 5.60
C LEU A 540 26.52 -17.67 6.37
N LEU A 541 27.30 -18.11 7.38
CA LEU A 541 28.16 -17.23 8.17
C LEU A 541 29.26 -16.53 7.34
N SER A 542 29.71 -17.16 6.25
CA SER A 542 30.75 -16.60 5.38
C SER A 542 30.24 -15.69 4.27
N SER A 543 28.96 -15.85 3.84
CA SER A 543 28.40 -15.14 2.69
C SER A 543 27.40 -14.06 3.07
N MET A 544 26.87 -14.07 4.30
CA MET A 544 25.84 -13.14 4.74
C MET A 544 26.45 -11.77 5.09
N ASP A 545 25.84 -10.71 4.57
CA ASP A 545 26.17 -9.35 5.00
C ASP A 545 25.59 -9.08 6.40
N ILE A 546 26.46 -9.09 7.40
CA ILE A 546 26.09 -8.91 8.80
C ILE A 546 25.45 -7.53 9.05
N SER A 547 25.87 -6.51 8.30
CA SER A 547 25.35 -5.15 8.48
C SER A 547 23.87 -5.04 8.07
N ALA A 548 23.49 -5.81 7.04
CA ALA A 548 22.13 -5.86 6.53
C ALA A 548 21.23 -6.90 7.25
N PHE A 549 21.81 -8.04 7.67
CA PHE A 549 21.04 -9.21 8.15
C PHE A 549 21.42 -9.65 9.57
N ARG A 550 21.50 -8.71 10.53
CA ARG A 550 21.93 -9.01 11.91
C ARG A 550 21.06 -10.06 12.60
N ALA A 551 19.73 -9.99 12.46
CA ALA A 551 18.82 -10.94 13.10
C ALA A 551 18.94 -12.36 12.51
N PRO A 552 18.85 -12.57 11.18
CA PRO A 552 19.16 -13.86 10.58
C PRO A 552 20.55 -14.38 10.91
N TYR A 553 21.56 -13.51 10.99
CA TYR A 553 22.92 -13.92 11.37
C TYR A 553 22.98 -14.47 12.79
N ALA A 554 22.27 -13.85 13.74
CA ALA A 554 22.15 -14.37 15.10
C ALA A 554 21.47 -15.75 15.13
N ASP A 555 20.46 -15.97 14.27
CA ASP A 555 19.78 -17.26 14.16
C ASP A 555 20.67 -18.35 13.53
N VAL A 556 21.54 -18.00 12.58
CA VAL A 556 22.57 -18.92 12.06
C VAL A 556 23.57 -19.29 13.16
N CYS A 557 24.02 -18.31 13.95
CA CYS A 557 24.89 -18.58 15.11
C CYS A 557 24.22 -19.50 16.13
N TYR A 558 22.90 -19.32 16.35
CA TYR A 558 22.13 -20.22 17.22
C TYR A 558 22.10 -21.65 16.69
N ALA A 559 21.82 -21.85 15.40
CA ALA A 559 21.82 -23.16 14.76
C ALA A 559 23.19 -23.82 14.77
N ALA A 560 24.28 -23.05 14.53
CA ALA A 560 25.65 -23.53 14.61
C ALA A 560 26.01 -23.94 16.05
N ALA A 561 25.57 -23.19 17.05
CA ALA A 561 25.76 -23.54 18.46
C ALA A 561 25.05 -24.86 18.81
N GLU A 562 23.80 -25.05 18.40
CA GLU A 562 23.06 -26.31 18.58
C GLU A 562 23.81 -27.50 17.91
N ASN A 563 24.28 -27.30 16.68
CA ASN A 563 25.03 -28.35 15.96
C ASN A 563 26.31 -28.74 16.68
N CYS A 564 27.14 -27.76 17.06
CA CYS A 564 28.37 -28.00 17.82
C CYS A 564 28.09 -28.65 19.18
N MET A 565 27.01 -28.27 19.87
CA MET A 565 26.58 -28.89 21.12
C MET A 565 26.23 -30.37 20.90
N ASN A 566 25.48 -30.71 19.85
CA ASN A 566 25.14 -32.09 19.51
C ASN A 566 26.36 -32.94 19.11
N MET A 567 27.40 -32.32 18.56
CA MET A 567 28.70 -32.94 18.27
C MET A 567 29.60 -33.11 19.53
N GLY A 568 29.23 -32.57 20.68
CA GLY A 568 30.07 -32.52 21.88
C GLY A 568 31.19 -31.50 21.81
N GLN A 569 31.17 -30.57 20.86
CA GLN A 569 32.21 -29.52 20.68
C GLN A 569 31.86 -28.29 21.54
N TRP A 570 31.84 -28.44 22.86
CA TRP A 570 31.33 -27.48 23.83
C TRP A 570 31.94 -26.08 23.73
N HIS A 571 33.27 -25.96 23.55
CA HIS A 571 33.94 -24.65 23.43
C HIS A 571 33.47 -23.88 22.17
N LYS A 572 33.40 -24.58 21.03
CA LYS A 572 32.93 -23.97 19.77
C LYS A 572 31.46 -23.62 19.84
N ALA A 573 30.64 -24.48 20.47
CA ALA A 573 29.25 -24.21 20.73
C ALA A 573 29.06 -22.95 21.57
N PHE A 574 29.88 -22.76 22.61
CA PHE A 574 29.84 -21.60 23.48
C PHE A 574 30.22 -20.31 22.76
N GLU A 575 31.20 -20.34 21.86
CA GLU A 575 31.55 -19.18 21.02
C GLU A 575 30.37 -18.74 20.14
N TYR A 576 29.70 -19.67 19.45
CA TYR A 576 28.56 -19.35 18.62
C TYR A 576 27.35 -18.88 19.44
N ALA A 577 27.10 -19.49 20.60
CA ALA A 577 26.00 -19.07 21.47
C ALA A 577 26.23 -17.65 22.02
N ASN A 578 27.48 -17.29 22.38
CA ASN A 578 27.80 -15.92 22.80
C ASN A 578 27.67 -14.91 21.64
N LYS A 579 28.12 -15.27 20.43
CA LYS A 579 27.90 -14.43 19.25
C LYS A 579 26.39 -14.21 19.00
N CYS A 580 25.61 -15.27 19.07
CA CYS A 580 24.16 -15.15 18.96
C CYS A 580 23.59 -14.14 19.99
N LEU A 581 23.98 -14.31 21.26
CA LEU A 581 23.53 -13.42 22.34
C LEU A 581 24.01 -11.97 22.14
N GLU A 582 25.24 -11.76 21.71
CA GLU A 582 25.80 -10.45 21.41
C GLU A 582 24.99 -9.73 20.32
N TYR A 583 24.73 -10.40 19.16
CA TYR A 583 23.93 -9.82 18.08
C TYR A 583 22.49 -9.59 18.49
N ARG A 584 21.86 -10.52 19.23
CA ARG A 584 20.49 -10.32 19.73
C ARG A 584 20.39 -9.14 20.70
N ARG A 585 21.38 -8.91 21.58
CA ARG A 585 21.45 -7.74 22.46
C ARG A 585 21.68 -6.42 21.72
N CYS A 586 22.30 -6.45 20.55
CA CYS A 586 22.43 -5.25 19.71
C CYS A 586 21.14 -4.88 18.99
N ILE A 587 20.21 -5.83 18.83
CA ILE A 587 19.00 -5.68 18.01
C ILE A 587 17.74 -5.55 18.89
N PHE A 588 17.70 -6.28 20.02
CA PHE A 588 16.50 -6.47 20.82
C PHE A 588 16.58 -5.75 22.16
N GLU A 589 15.43 -5.35 22.69
CA GLU A 589 15.31 -4.83 24.06
C GLU A 589 15.65 -5.91 25.09
N GLU A 590 16.22 -5.52 26.25
CA GLU A 590 16.84 -6.41 27.24
C GLU A 590 15.90 -7.54 27.76
N ASP A 591 14.60 -7.35 27.73
CA ASP A 591 13.62 -8.32 28.28
C ASP A 591 12.92 -9.20 27.25
N CYS A 592 13.30 -9.13 25.95
CA CYS A 592 12.62 -9.87 24.89
C CYS A 592 12.87 -11.38 24.94
N PHE A 593 11.93 -12.15 24.35
CA PHE A 593 12.01 -13.60 24.25
C PHE A 593 13.30 -14.07 23.57
N GLY A 594 13.73 -13.37 22.52
CA GLY A 594 14.92 -13.75 21.75
C GLY A 594 16.21 -13.71 22.56
N ILE A 595 16.38 -12.73 23.46
CA ILE A 595 17.55 -12.64 24.36
C ILE A 595 17.48 -13.76 25.41
N LYS A 596 16.32 -13.93 26.06
CA LYS A 596 16.13 -14.99 27.09
C LYS A 596 16.40 -16.40 26.57
N ASP A 597 16.02 -16.66 25.31
CA ASP A 597 16.28 -17.95 24.66
C ASP A 597 17.80 -18.13 24.37
N ALA A 598 18.49 -17.10 23.90
CA ALA A 598 19.95 -17.15 23.72
C ALA A 598 20.71 -17.30 25.05
N GLU A 599 20.29 -16.59 26.11
CA GLU A 599 20.87 -16.74 27.46
C GLU A 599 20.68 -18.14 28.01
N LYS A 600 19.52 -18.74 27.79
CA LYS A 600 19.27 -20.14 28.16
C LYS A 600 20.18 -21.11 27.42
N LEU A 601 20.44 -20.86 26.12
CA LEU A 601 21.38 -21.65 25.33
C LEU A 601 22.79 -21.52 25.86
N VAL A 602 23.28 -20.29 26.10
CA VAL A 602 24.61 -20.00 26.69
C VAL A 602 24.76 -20.69 28.06
N GLY A 603 23.76 -20.56 28.93
CA GLY A 603 23.75 -21.19 30.25
C GLY A 603 23.81 -22.72 30.19
N LYS A 604 23.05 -23.33 29.25
CA LYS A 604 23.03 -24.77 29.04
C LYS A 604 24.40 -25.29 28.57
N ILE A 605 25.04 -24.61 27.64
CA ILE A 605 26.35 -25.00 27.11
C ILE A 605 27.45 -24.73 28.16
N GLY A 606 27.41 -23.57 28.85
CA GLY A 606 28.35 -23.21 29.90
C GLY A 606 28.38 -24.19 31.08
N ALA A 607 27.25 -24.85 31.36
CA ALA A 607 27.19 -25.89 32.40
C ALA A 607 27.89 -27.22 32.01
N MET A 608 28.27 -27.37 30.74
CA MET A 608 28.91 -28.58 30.18
C MET A 608 30.42 -28.38 29.92
N ILE A 609 30.91 -27.14 29.98
CA ILE A 609 32.34 -26.78 29.91
C ILE A 609 32.96 -26.78 31.31
#